data_609e24d70ac10de49997fa5e94f64142
#
_entry.id   609e24d70ac10de49997fa5e94f64142
#
_cell.length_a   1.000
_cell.length_b   1.000
_cell.length_c   1.000
_cell.angle_alpha   90.00
_cell.angle_beta   90.00
_cell.angle_gamma   90.00
#
_symmetry.space_group_name_H-M   'P 1'
#
loop_
_entity.id
_entity.type
_entity.pdbx_description
1 polymer ?
#
loop_
_entity_poly.entity_id
_entity_poly.type
_entity_poly.pdbx_seq_one_letter_code
_entity_poly.pdbx_strand_id
1 'polypeptide(L)'
;IFMTTKSRHPETVALHGGNFRSDTTTNAVAVPIYQTTSYEFNSCEHASNLFALKELGNIYSRIMNPTNAVLEERVAALEGGMAAVALSSGQAASAFSIQNVARAGDNIVCSTDIYGGTWNLFNNTLRALGIDVRFADPSNPDNFKKLTDDKTRAYYAETLANPKLNVFPIEEVAEIGRKEGIPLIVDNTAAPLICKPFDYGAAVVIHSLTKWI
;
A
#
# COMPACT_ATOMS: atom_id res chain seq x y z
N ILE A 1 -10.04 -23.24 17.27
CA ILE A 1 -9.05 -22.26 17.79
C ILE A 1 -8.17 -21.86 16.61
N PHE A 2 -8.35 -20.66 16.06
CA PHE A 2 -7.47 -20.15 15.02
C PHE A 2 -6.17 -19.70 15.66
N MET A 3 -5.07 -20.37 15.40
CA MET A 3 -3.75 -19.87 15.78
C MET A 3 -3.25 -18.95 14.66
N THR A 4 -3.48 -17.67 14.76
CA THR A 4 -2.69 -16.70 14.04
C THR A 4 -1.25 -16.82 14.49
N THR A 5 -0.31 -16.81 13.57
CA THR A 5 1.11 -16.82 13.94
C THR A 5 1.42 -15.53 14.67
N LYS A 6 1.70 -15.62 15.97
CA LYS A 6 2.11 -14.49 16.82
C LYS A 6 3.61 -14.20 16.75
N SER A 7 4.32 -14.86 15.84
CA SER A 7 5.76 -14.67 15.69
C SER A 7 6.07 -13.24 15.24
N ARG A 8 7.16 -12.69 15.77
CA ARG A 8 7.74 -11.42 15.34
C ARG A 8 8.95 -11.61 14.42
N HIS A 9 9.34 -12.85 14.15
CA HIS A 9 10.44 -13.16 13.25
C HIS A 9 9.99 -13.03 11.80
N PRO A 10 10.62 -12.18 10.99
CA PRO A 10 10.18 -11.91 9.61
C PRO A 10 10.07 -13.18 8.76
N GLU A 11 11.00 -14.11 8.91
CA GLU A 11 11.02 -15.39 8.18
C GLU A 11 9.78 -16.23 8.49
N THR A 12 9.36 -16.26 9.76
CA THR A 12 8.14 -16.97 10.16
C THR A 12 6.88 -16.25 9.66
N VAL A 13 6.85 -14.91 9.71
CA VAL A 13 5.74 -14.11 9.22
C VAL A 13 5.59 -14.27 7.71
N ALA A 14 6.68 -14.28 6.96
CA ALA A 14 6.67 -14.47 5.51
C ALA A 14 6.03 -15.79 5.07
N LEU A 15 6.21 -16.87 5.86
CA LEU A 15 5.65 -18.18 5.56
C LEU A 15 4.26 -18.40 6.17
N HIS A 16 4.02 -17.89 7.37
CA HIS A 16 2.87 -18.24 8.21
C HIS A 16 2.10 -17.03 8.75
N GLY A 17 2.44 -15.81 8.33
CA GLY A 17 1.76 -14.59 8.77
C GLY A 17 0.37 -14.45 8.18
N GLY A 18 -0.39 -13.52 8.76
CA GLY A 18 -1.80 -13.31 8.41
C GLY A 18 -2.72 -14.32 9.08
N ASN A 19 -3.96 -14.34 8.63
CA ASN A 19 -5.00 -15.22 9.17
C ASN A 19 -5.15 -16.53 8.39
N PHE A 20 -4.31 -16.76 7.39
CA PHE A 20 -4.39 -17.96 6.58
C PHE A 20 -3.99 -19.21 7.41
N ARG A 21 -4.73 -20.25 7.18
CA ARG A 21 -4.52 -21.59 7.72
C ARG A 21 -4.36 -22.59 6.60
N SER A 22 -3.76 -23.75 6.93
CA SER A 22 -3.85 -24.92 6.06
C SER A 22 -5.29 -25.13 5.62
N ASP A 23 -5.48 -25.49 4.35
CA ASP A 23 -6.79 -25.83 3.85
C ASP A 23 -7.46 -26.90 4.71
N THR A 24 -8.60 -26.56 5.32
CA THR A 24 -9.29 -27.44 6.27
C THR A 24 -9.95 -28.64 5.58
N THR A 25 -10.10 -28.60 4.25
CA THR A 25 -10.69 -29.71 3.49
C THR A 25 -9.65 -30.78 3.17
N THR A 26 -8.45 -30.38 2.76
CA THR A 26 -7.39 -31.30 2.33
C THR A 26 -6.21 -31.34 3.29
N ASN A 27 -6.16 -30.43 4.27
CA ASN A 27 -5.02 -30.19 5.18
C ASN A 27 -3.73 -29.80 4.43
N ALA A 28 -3.84 -29.24 3.22
CA ALA A 28 -2.70 -28.74 2.47
C ALA A 28 -2.00 -27.61 3.23
N VAL A 29 -0.67 -27.69 3.34
CA VAL A 29 0.16 -26.64 3.99
C VAL A 29 0.31 -25.42 3.07
N ALA A 30 0.46 -25.67 1.77
CA ALA A 30 0.53 -24.59 0.78
C ALA A 30 -0.83 -23.92 0.58
N VAL A 31 -0.81 -22.62 0.29
CA VAL A 31 -2.03 -21.87 -0.06
C VAL A 31 -2.61 -22.41 -1.36
N PRO A 32 -3.86 -22.89 -1.39
CA PRO A 32 -4.52 -23.27 -2.65
C PRO A 32 -4.64 -22.09 -3.60
N ILE A 33 -4.56 -22.37 -4.90
CA ILE A 33 -4.81 -21.38 -5.95
C ILE A 33 -6.30 -21.44 -6.30
N TYR A 34 -7.05 -20.43 -5.90
CA TYR A 34 -8.48 -20.31 -6.19
C TYR A 34 -8.67 -19.64 -7.56
N GLN A 35 -8.57 -20.44 -8.62
CA GLN A 35 -8.74 -19.97 -9.99
C GLN A 35 -10.22 -19.94 -10.36
N THR A 36 -10.96 -19.02 -9.75
CA THR A 36 -12.40 -18.84 -9.98
C THR A 36 -12.75 -17.37 -10.15
N THR A 37 -13.85 -17.10 -10.83
CA THR A 37 -14.39 -15.75 -11.03
C THR A 37 -15.36 -15.37 -9.93
N SER A 38 -16.29 -16.28 -9.62
CA SER A 38 -17.42 -16.05 -8.71
C SER A 38 -17.46 -17.10 -7.62
N TYR A 39 -18.24 -16.82 -6.58
CA TYR A 39 -18.45 -17.70 -5.45
C TYR A 39 -19.96 -17.93 -5.26
N GLU A 40 -20.34 -19.12 -4.79
CA GLU A 40 -21.72 -19.44 -4.45
C GLU A 40 -22.12 -18.81 -3.11
N PHE A 41 -23.37 -18.45 -3.00
CA PHE A 41 -23.96 -17.95 -1.76
C PHE A 41 -24.80 -19.02 -1.10
N ASN A 42 -24.77 -19.08 0.23
CA ASN A 42 -25.56 -20.05 0.99
C ASN A 42 -27.07 -19.76 0.92
N SER A 43 -27.43 -18.48 0.74
CA SER A 43 -28.81 -18.01 0.63
C SER A 43 -28.89 -16.61 0.04
N CYS A 44 -30.05 -16.13 -0.34
CA CYS A 44 -30.29 -14.75 -0.75
C CYS A 44 -29.96 -13.76 0.38
N GLU A 45 -30.22 -14.12 1.63
CA GLU A 45 -29.86 -13.28 2.78
C GLU A 45 -28.35 -13.17 2.95
N HIS A 46 -27.61 -14.29 2.85
CA HIS A 46 -26.14 -14.30 2.86
C HIS A 46 -25.58 -13.40 1.75
N ALA A 47 -26.08 -13.52 0.53
CA ALA A 47 -25.67 -12.63 -0.57
C ALA A 47 -25.93 -11.16 -0.23
N SER A 48 -27.12 -10.82 0.25
CA SER A 48 -27.49 -9.46 0.64
C SER A 48 -26.54 -8.89 1.73
N ASN A 49 -26.20 -9.71 2.72
CA ASN A 49 -25.30 -9.31 3.80
C ASN A 49 -23.87 -9.03 3.30
N LEU A 50 -23.35 -9.88 2.40
CA LEU A 50 -22.04 -9.69 1.79
C LEU A 50 -21.98 -8.41 0.95
N PHE A 51 -22.96 -8.17 0.09
CA PHE A 51 -23.02 -6.95 -0.73
C PHE A 51 -23.24 -5.68 0.10
N ALA A 52 -23.92 -5.80 1.24
CA ALA A 52 -24.11 -4.70 2.19
C ALA A 52 -22.92 -4.51 3.16
N LEU A 53 -21.85 -5.30 3.05
CA LEU A 53 -20.70 -5.34 3.95
C LEU A 53 -21.07 -5.57 5.43
N LYS A 54 -22.18 -6.22 5.69
CA LYS A 54 -22.61 -6.67 7.03
C LYS A 54 -21.92 -7.95 7.46
N GLU A 55 -21.45 -8.71 6.49
CA GLU A 55 -20.70 -9.95 6.64
C GLU A 55 -19.50 -9.92 5.69
N LEU A 56 -18.38 -10.47 6.10
CA LEU A 56 -17.19 -10.60 5.26
C LEU A 56 -17.16 -11.96 4.58
N GLY A 57 -16.82 -12.00 3.31
CA GLY A 57 -16.74 -13.24 2.54
C GLY A 57 -16.42 -12.99 1.07
N ASN A 58 -16.32 -14.08 0.32
CA ASN A 58 -15.95 -14.02 -1.09
C ASN A 58 -17.19 -13.82 -1.96
N ILE A 59 -17.12 -12.85 -2.87
CA ILE A 59 -18.18 -12.51 -3.82
C ILE A 59 -17.70 -12.72 -5.24
N TYR A 60 -16.59 -12.07 -5.60
CA TYR A 60 -16.08 -12.03 -6.96
C TYR A 60 -14.57 -11.74 -6.95
N SER A 61 -13.78 -12.51 -7.71
CA SER A 61 -12.30 -12.49 -7.63
C SER A 61 -11.65 -11.15 -7.96
N ARG A 62 -12.31 -10.28 -8.75
CA ARG A 62 -11.79 -8.92 -8.97
C ARG A 62 -11.82 -8.07 -7.70
N ILE A 63 -12.72 -8.35 -6.76
CA ILE A 63 -12.88 -7.61 -5.51
C ILE A 63 -12.09 -8.30 -4.40
N MET A 64 -12.25 -9.63 -4.26
CA MET A 64 -11.59 -10.43 -3.25
C MET A 64 -11.37 -11.86 -3.75
N ASN A 65 -10.22 -12.44 -3.42
CA ASN A 65 -9.90 -13.83 -3.71
C ASN A 65 -9.02 -14.38 -2.57
N PRO A 66 -9.30 -15.60 -2.05
CA PRO A 66 -8.52 -16.14 -0.92
C PRO A 66 -7.02 -16.25 -1.19
N THR A 67 -6.60 -16.50 -2.43
CA THR A 67 -5.17 -16.54 -2.79
C THR A 67 -4.52 -15.16 -2.65
N ASN A 68 -5.18 -14.10 -3.15
CA ASN A 68 -4.68 -12.74 -3.01
C ASN A 68 -4.71 -12.29 -1.55
N ALA A 69 -5.76 -12.64 -0.80
CA ALA A 69 -5.90 -12.28 0.60
C ALA A 69 -4.71 -12.75 1.45
N VAL A 70 -4.18 -13.94 1.20
CA VAL A 70 -2.99 -14.43 1.93
C VAL A 70 -1.77 -13.56 1.67
N LEU A 71 -1.54 -13.12 0.42
CA LEU A 71 -0.45 -12.20 0.09
C LEU A 71 -0.65 -10.85 0.80
N GLU A 72 -1.85 -10.30 0.72
CA GLU A 72 -2.20 -9.01 1.32
C GLU A 72 -2.01 -9.03 2.83
N GLU A 73 -2.51 -10.05 3.53
CA GLU A 73 -2.35 -10.22 4.97
C GLU A 73 -0.88 -10.39 5.39
N ARG A 74 -0.08 -11.12 4.62
CA ARG A 74 1.35 -11.32 4.91
C ARG A 74 2.15 -10.05 4.72
N VAL A 75 1.93 -9.31 3.64
CA VAL A 75 2.60 -8.02 3.42
C VAL A 75 2.22 -7.02 4.50
N ALA A 76 0.92 -6.93 4.85
CA ALA A 76 0.48 -6.10 5.96
C ALA A 76 1.17 -6.47 7.27
N ALA A 77 1.26 -7.78 7.59
CA ALA A 77 1.92 -8.25 8.81
C ALA A 77 3.44 -7.97 8.82
N LEU A 78 4.11 -8.06 7.68
CA LEU A 78 5.54 -7.77 7.56
C LEU A 78 5.84 -6.29 7.75
N GLU A 79 5.01 -5.41 7.18
CA GLU A 79 5.15 -3.95 7.33
C GLU A 79 4.61 -3.41 8.67
N GLY A 80 3.75 -4.17 9.36
CA GLY A 80 3.04 -3.68 10.54
C GLY A 80 1.80 -2.84 10.20
N GLY A 81 1.29 -2.97 8.97
CA GLY A 81 0.08 -2.32 8.50
C GLY A 81 -1.21 -2.98 8.97
N MET A 82 -2.31 -2.26 8.92
CA MET A 82 -3.64 -2.78 9.27
C MET A 82 -4.21 -3.71 8.20
N ALA A 83 -3.95 -3.41 6.94
CA ALA A 83 -4.41 -4.15 5.76
C ALA A 83 -3.51 -3.83 4.56
N ALA A 84 -3.61 -4.64 3.51
CA ALA A 84 -2.97 -4.37 2.23
C ALA A 84 -3.93 -4.70 1.08
N VAL A 85 -3.63 -4.17 -0.10
CA VAL A 85 -4.35 -4.46 -1.34
C VAL A 85 -3.33 -4.80 -2.42
N ALA A 86 -3.48 -5.96 -3.05
CA ALA A 86 -2.66 -6.37 -4.19
C ALA A 86 -3.21 -5.75 -5.49
N LEU A 87 -2.33 -5.14 -6.25
CA LEU A 87 -2.62 -4.50 -7.52
C LEU A 87 -1.75 -5.09 -8.64
N SER A 88 -2.04 -4.74 -9.88
CA SER A 88 -1.36 -5.31 -11.04
C SER A 88 0.13 -4.95 -11.14
N SER A 89 0.57 -3.89 -10.48
CA SER A 89 1.98 -3.45 -10.44
C SER A 89 2.22 -2.41 -9.34
N GLY A 90 3.48 -2.18 -8.98
CA GLY A 90 3.86 -1.08 -8.09
C GLY A 90 3.47 0.29 -8.65
N GLN A 91 3.54 0.48 -9.98
CA GLN A 91 3.07 1.74 -10.61
C GLN A 91 1.55 1.92 -10.48
N ALA A 92 0.77 0.84 -10.58
CA ALA A 92 -0.66 0.89 -10.29
C ALA A 92 -0.91 1.23 -8.82
N ALA A 93 -0.13 0.68 -7.90
CA ALA A 93 -0.23 1.01 -6.47
C ALA A 93 0.05 2.50 -6.21
N SER A 94 1.11 3.05 -6.82
CA SER A 94 1.41 4.50 -6.73
C SER A 94 0.30 5.35 -7.32
N ALA A 95 -0.21 5.01 -8.52
CA ALA A 95 -1.28 5.76 -9.16
C ALA A 95 -2.57 5.76 -8.33
N PHE A 96 -3.01 4.59 -7.87
CA PHE A 96 -4.27 4.46 -7.14
C PHE A 96 -4.20 5.01 -5.72
N SER A 97 -3.04 4.94 -5.06
CA SER A 97 -2.88 5.59 -3.75
C SER A 97 -3.11 7.10 -3.84
N ILE A 98 -2.61 7.75 -4.89
CA ILE A 98 -2.84 9.19 -5.13
C ILE A 98 -4.29 9.45 -5.54
N GLN A 99 -4.83 8.70 -6.51
CA GLN A 99 -6.20 8.89 -7.00
C GLN A 99 -7.27 8.63 -5.93
N ASN A 100 -6.93 7.88 -4.88
CA ASN A 100 -7.81 7.67 -3.73
C ASN A 100 -7.99 8.92 -2.88
N VAL A 101 -6.98 9.79 -2.82
CA VAL A 101 -6.98 10.98 -1.95
C VAL A 101 -7.06 12.31 -2.71
N ALA A 102 -6.64 12.34 -3.97
CA ALA A 102 -6.57 13.54 -4.80
C ALA A 102 -7.46 13.44 -6.05
N ARG A 103 -8.03 14.55 -6.46
CA ARG A 103 -8.90 14.70 -7.65
C ARG A 103 -8.39 15.83 -8.54
N ALA A 104 -9.01 16.00 -9.70
CA ALA A 104 -8.72 17.15 -10.57
C ALA A 104 -8.90 18.48 -9.82
N GLY A 105 -7.87 19.32 -9.86
CA GLY A 105 -7.77 20.57 -9.13
C GLY A 105 -7.05 20.48 -7.80
N ASP A 106 -6.77 19.29 -7.29
CA ASP A 106 -5.90 19.06 -6.13
C ASP A 106 -4.43 18.95 -6.54
N ASN A 107 -3.56 18.95 -5.53
CA ASN A 107 -2.13 18.69 -5.73
C ASN A 107 -1.57 17.72 -4.70
N ILE A 108 -0.39 17.18 -5.02
CA ILE A 108 0.48 16.45 -4.10
C ILE A 108 1.87 17.06 -4.09
N VAL A 109 2.61 16.88 -2.99
CA VAL A 109 4.04 17.21 -2.92
C VAL A 109 4.83 15.91 -2.93
N CYS A 110 5.70 15.77 -3.93
CA CYS A 110 6.50 14.57 -4.16
C CYS A 110 7.98 14.86 -4.02
N SER A 111 8.75 13.94 -3.45
CA SER A 111 10.20 14.04 -3.49
C SER A 111 10.72 14.12 -4.92
N THR A 112 11.78 14.92 -5.15
CA THR A 112 12.55 14.89 -6.41
C THR A 112 13.31 13.59 -6.60
N ASP A 113 13.60 12.90 -5.50
CA ASP A 113 14.38 11.68 -5.46
C ASP A 113 13.45 10.48 -5.45
N ILE A 114 13.01 10.06 -6.63
CA ILE A 114 12.12 8.92 -6.86
C ILE A 114 12.50 8.20 -8.16
N TYR A 115 12.01 6.98 -8.32
CA TYR A 115 12.15 6.20 -9.53
C TYR A 115 11.62 6.94 -10.77
N GLY A 116 12.37 6.89 -11.86
CA GLY A 116 12.03 7.62 -13.09
C GLY A 116 10.67 7.27 -13.68
N GLY A 117 10.21 6.01 -13.51
CA GLY A 117 8.85 5.60 -13.91
C GLY A 117 7.76 6.30 -13.08
N THR A 118 7.97 6.44 -11.78
CA THR A 118 7.05 7.16 -10.89
C THR A 118 7.08 8.67 -11.18
N TRP A 119 8.27 9.22 -11.45
CA TRP A 119 8.37 10.62 -11.88
C TRP A 119 7.55 10.86 -13.16
N ASN A 120 7.69 9.98 -14.16
CA ASN A 120 6.95 10.08 -15.42
C ASN A 120 5.43 9.95 -15.21
N LEU A 121 4.99 8.96 -14.41
CA LEU A 121 3.59 8.80 -14.01
C LEU A 121 3.04 10.09 -13.41
N PHE A 122 3.77 10.70 -12.48
CA PHE A 122 3.33 11.87 -11.74
C PHE A 122 3.39 13.14 -12.59
N ASN A 123 4.50 13.37 -13.28
CA ASN A 123 4.69 14.60 -14.06
C ASN A 123 3.84 14.65 -15.32
N ASN A 124 3.47 13.51 -15.90
CA ASN A 124 2.71 13.46 -17.15
C ASN A 124 1.30 12.93 -16.94
N THR A 125 1.14 11.70 -16.43
CA THR A 125 -0.17 11.04 -16.39
C THR A 125 -1.09 11.69 -15.34
N LEU A 126 -0.64 11.93 -14.12
CA LEU A 126 -1.47 12.57 -13.09
C LEU A 126 -1.80 14.00 -13.45
N ARG A 127 -0.86 14.75 -14.05
CA ARG A 127 -1.15 16.11 -14.54
C ARG A 127 -2.18 16.13 -15.65
N ALA A 128 -2.14 15.18 -16.57
CA ALA A 128 -3.17 15.04 -17.60
C ALA A 128 -4.56 14.72 -17.01
N LEU A 129 -4.61 14.12 -15.80
CA LEU A 129 -5.85 13.91 -15.04
C LEU A 129 -6.25 15.12 -14.17
N GLY A 130 -5.50 16.23 -14.26
CA GLY A 130 -5.79 17.46 -13.54
C GLY A 130 -5.28 17.49 -12.10
N ILE A 131 -4.44 16.54 -11.69
CA ILE A 131 -3.77 16.52 -10.38
C ILE A 131 -2.39 17.15 -10.55
N ASP A 132 -2.14 18.29 -9.90
CA ASP A 132 -0.82 18.92 -9.95
C ASP A 132 0.17 18.16 -9.06
N VAL A 133 1.42 18.07 -9.52
CA VAL A 133 2.50 17.45 -8.74
C VAL A 133 3.64 18.44 -8.56
N ARG A 134 3.93 18.75 -7.31
CA ARG A 134 5.00 19.66 -6.89
C ARG A 134 6.16 18.86 -6.35
N PHE A 135 7.33 19.05 -6.94
CA PHE A 135 8.53 18.30 -6.55
C PHE A 135 9.34 19.07 -5.51
N ALA A 136 9.57 18.45 -4.37
CA ALA A 136 10.36 18.96 -3.25
C ALA A 136 11.71 18.26 -3.17
N ASP A 137 12.78 19.01 -2.98
CA ASP A 137 14.09 18.46 -2.63
C ASP A 137 14.04 17.89 -1.20
N PRO A 138 14.25 16.57 -1.00
CA PRO A 138 14.13 15.92 0.30
C PRO A 138 15.31 16.20 1.24
N SER A 139 16.37 16.86 0.78
CA SER A 139 17.51 17.23 1.63
C SER A 139 17.13 18.17 2.78
N ASN A 140 16.01 18.88 2.64
CA ASN A 140 15.41 19.68 3.68
C ASN A 140 13.91 19.41 3.77
N PRO A 141 13.42 18.75 4.85
CA PRO A 141 11.99 18.44 5.06
C PRO A 141 11.05 19.64 4.95
N ASP A 142 11.50 20.85 5.32
CA ASP A 142 10.70 22.07 5.22
C ASP A 142 10.31 22.43 3.77
N ASN A 143 10.97 21.87 2.77
CA ASN A 143 10.60 22.08 1.38
C ASN A 143 9.24 21.47 1.06
N PHE A 144 8.84 20.40 1.75
CA PHE A 144 7.49 19.84 1.64
C PHE A 144 6.46 20.84 2.15
N LYS A 145 6.69 21.44 3.32
CA LYS A 145 5.81 22.46 3.89
C LYS A 145 5.67 23.69 2.98
N LYS A 146 6.77 24.17 2.41
CA LYS A 146 6.76 25.36 1.52
C LYS A 146 5.93 25.17 0.27
N LEU A 147 5.77 23.93 -0.20
CA LEU A 147 4.99 23.59 -1.39
C LEU A 147 3.56 23.15 -1.06
N THR A 148 3.20 23.13 0.20
CA THR A 148 1.86 22.76 0.69
C THR A 148 0.91 23.92 0.64
N ASP A 149 -0.32 23.66 0.24
CA ASP A 149 -1.46 24.59 0.31
C ASP A 149 -2.76 23.86 0.66
N ASP A 150 -3.89 24.55 0.64
CA ASP A 150 -5.22 24.03 0.96
C ASP A 150 -5.72 22.93 0.02
N LYS A 151 -5.09 22.75 -1.15
CA LYS A 151 -5.39 21.72 -2.14
C LYS A 151 -4.45 20.54 -2.07
N THR A 152 -3.45 20.55 -1.20
CA THR A 152 -2.50 19.44 -1.06
C THR A 152 -3.18 18.27 -0.35
N ARG A 153 -3.11 17.07 -0.95
CA ARG A 153 -3.80 15.87 -0.46
C ARG A 153 -2.87 14.77 0.02
N ALA A 154 -1.63 14.76 -0.43
CA ALA A 154 -0.63 13.77 0.01
C ALA A 154 0.78 14.28 -0.16
N TYR A 155 1.69 13.73 0.64
CA TYR A 155 3.12 13.70 0.38
C TYR A 155 3.50 12.32 -0.18
N TYR A 156 4.49 12.27 -1.07
CA TYR A 156 4.97 11.02 -1.66
C TYR A 156 6.50 10.99 -1.72
N ALA A 157 7.10 9.86 -1.34
CA ALA A 157 8.54 9.64 -1.41
C ALA A 157 8.89 8.15 -1.53
N GLU A 158 10.16 7.84 -1.80
CA GLU A 158 10.74 6.50 -1.67
C GLU A 158 11.63 6.45 -0.43
N THR A 159 11.59 5.34 0.31
CA THR A 159 12.45 5.14 1.50
C THR A 159 13.92 5.29 1.15
N LEU A 160 14.32 4.64 0.04
CA LEU A 160 15.67 4.68 -0.52
C LEU A 160 15.55 4.98 -2.02
N ALA A 161 15.93 6.18 -2.38
CA ALA A 161 15.69 6.71 -3.71
C ALA A 161 16.46 5.97 -4.82
N ASN A 162 15.78 5.60 -5.89
CA ASN A 162 16.39 5.04 -7.09
C ASN A 162 16.54 6.15 -8.17
N PRO A 163 17.77 6.49 -8.68
CA PRO A 163 19.03 5.76 -8.48
C PRO A 163 19.97 6.37 -7.44
N LYS A 164 19.62 7.46 -6.79
CA LYS A 164 20.55 8.24 -5.94
C LYS A 164 20.92 7.57 -4.62
N LEU A 165 20.11 6.62 -4.14
CA LEU A 165 20.27 5.92 -2.86
C LEU A 165 20.26 6.83 -1.62
N ASN A 166 19.72 8.04 -1.75
CA ASN A 166 19.50 8.92 -0.62
C ASN A 166 18.40 8.34 0.27
N VAL A 167 18.64 8.36 1.58
CA VAL A 167 17.65 7.95 2.58
C VAL A 167 16.69 9.11 2.81
N PHE A 168 15.40 8.83 2.67
CA PHE A 168 14.35 9.84 2.85
C PHE A 168 14.09 10.10 4.35
N PRO A 169 13.97 11.35 4.81
CA PRO A 169 13.68 11.68 6.20
C PRO A 169 12.18 11.48 6.51
N ILE A 170 11.78 10.22 6.68
CA ILE A 170 10.35 9.82 6.81
C ILE A 170 9.71 10.51 8.01
N GLU A 171 10.34 10.43 9.18
CA GLU A 171 9.77 10.93 10.43
C GLU A 171 9.53 12.44 10.40
N GLU A 172 10.51 13.19 9.90
CA GLU A 172 10.42 14.65 9.82
C GLU A 172 9.32 15.10 8.86
N VAL A 173 9.23 14.47 7.68
CA VAL A 173 8.18 14.81 6.69
C VAL A 173 6.81 14.31 7.15
N ALA A 174 6.72 13.14 7.78
CA ALA A 174 5.48 12.65 8.39
C ALA A 174 4.96 13.59 9.49
N GLU A 175 5.87 14.14 10.31
CA GLU A 175 5.50 15.10 11.36
C GLU A 175 4.97 16.42 10.76
N ILE A 176 5.57 16.91 9.66
CA ILE A 176 5.03 18.05 8.91
C ILE A 176 3.64 17.71 8.38
N GLY A 177 3.48 16.55 7.74
CA GLY A 177 2.20 16.10 7.21
C GLY A 177 1.13 15.97 8.28
N ARG A 178 1.46 15.46 9.46
CA ARG A 178 0.53 15.33 10.59
C ARG A 178 0.02 16.71 11.06
N LYS A 179 0.89 17.72 11.11
CA LYS A 179 0.51 19.09 11.50
C LYS A 179 -0.40 19.76 10.48
N GLU A 180 -0.20 19.47 9.20
CA GLU A 180 -0.98 20.01 8.08
C GLU A 180 -2.21 19.13 7.73
N GLY A 181 -2.38 17.96 8.37
CA GLY A 181 -3.46 17.02 8.08
C GLY A 181 -3.26 16.25 6.76
N ILE A 182 -2.02 16.09 6.29
CA ILE A 182 -1.66 15.52 5.00
C ILE A 182 -0.97 14.17 5.21
N PRO A 183 -1.47 13.05 4.64
CA PRO A 183 -0.85 11.74 4.74
C PRO A 183 0.45 11.67 3.94
N LEU A 184 1.46 10.98 4.49
CA LEU A 184 2.69 10.61 3.79
C LEU A 184 2.54 9.19 3.21
N ILE A 185 2.76 9.05 1.91
CA ILE A 185 2.80 7.80 1.17
C ILE A 185 4.26 7.50 0.85
N VAL A 186 4.73 6.31 1.23
CA VAL A 186 6.13 5.90 1.06
C VAL A 186 6.22 4.64 0.22
N ASP A 187 6.95 4.69 -0.88
CA ASP A 187 7.35 3.51 -1.63
C ASP A 187 8.58 2.88 -0.96
N ASN A 188 8.38 1.71 -0.34
CA ASN A 188 9.39 0.98 0.40
C ASN A 188 9.99 -0.20 -0.42
N THR A 189 9.84 -0.16 -1.73
CA THR A 189 10.29 -1.25 -2.62
C THR A 189 11.76 -1.60 -2.45
N ALA A 190 12.63 -0.61 -2.18
CA ALA A 190 14.07 -0.82 -2.08
C ALA A 190 14.54 -1.25 -0.67
N ALA A 191 13.67 -1.20 0.34
CA ALA A 191 14.06 -1.46 1.74
C ALA A 191 13.06 -2.35 2.51
N PRO A 192 12.47 -3.43 1.90
CA PRO A 192 11.54 -4.29 2.61
C PRO A 192 12.25 -4.97 3.79
N LEU A 193 11.58 -5.05 4.94
CA LEU A 193 12.05 -5.62 6.21
C LEU A 193 13.22 -4.86 6.86
N ILE A 194 13.90 -3.98 6.13
CA ILE A 194 15.01 -3.14 6.64
C ILE A 194 14.44 -1.88 7.29
N CYS A 195 13.48 -1.25 6.62
CA CYS A 195 12.73 -0.12 7.13
C CYS A 195 11.24 -0.45 7.17
N LYS A 196 10.57 -0.01 8.23
CA LYS A 196 9.10 -0.06 8.35
C LYS A 196 8.58 1.38 8.41
N PRO A 197 8.20 1.97 7.28
CA PRO A 197 7.81 3.38 7.23
C PRO A 197 6.63 3.75 8.14
N PHE A 198 5.75 2.79 8.49
CA PHE A 198 4.68 3.01 9.46
C PHE A 198 5.21 3.37 10.85
N ASP A 199 6.33 2.81 11.29
CA ASP A 199 6.95 3.10 12.59
C ASP A 199 7.44 4.57 12.66
N TYR A 200 7.65 5.20 11.50
CA TYR A 200 8.08 6.60 11.35
C TYR A 200 6.97 7.54 10.91
N GLY A 201 5.72 7.07 10.89
CA GLY A 201 4.55 7.92 10.66
C GLY A 201 4.02 7.98 9.23
N ALA A 202 4.49 7.14 8.33
CA ALA A 202 3.85 6.96 7.03
C ALA A 202 2.38 6.49 7.21
N ALA A 203 1.49 6.95 6.34
CA ALA A 203 0.09 6.55 6.33
C ALA A 203 -0.18 5.41 5.34
N VAL A 204 0.61 5.33 4.27
CA VAL A 204 0.53 4.29 3.24
C VAL A 204 1.94 3.86 2.87
N VAL A 205 2.13 2.54 2.74
CA VAL A 205 3.38 1.95 2.25
C VAL A 205 3.11 1.19 0.96
N ILE A 206 3.96 1.37 -0.04
CA ILE A 206 3.88 0.74 -1.34
C ILE A 206 5.07 -0.20 -1.54
N HIS A 207 4.82 -1.33 -2.19
CA HIS A 207 5.84 -2.24 -2.68
C HIS A 207 5.59 -2.65 -4.13
N SER A 208 6.63 -2.61 -4.93
CA SER A 208 6.69 -3.38 -6.17
C SER A 208 7.23 -4.77 -5.85
N LEU A 209 6.34 -5.76 -5.77
CA LEU A 209 6.72 -7.16 -5.48
C LEU A 209 7.61 -7.79 -6.57
N THR A 210 7.80 -7.08 -7.70
CA THR A 210 8.72 -7.44 -8.78
C THR A 210 10.18 -7.48 -8.31
N LYS A 211 10.52 -6.79 -7.20
CA LYS A 211 11.90 -6.52 -6.79
C LYS A 211 12.36 -7.47 -5.67
N TRP A 212 12.12 -7.11 -4.41
CA TRP A 212 12.77 -7.74 -3.25
C TRP A 212 11.83 -8.61 -2.40
N ILE A 213 10.52 -8.62 -2.69
CA ILE A 213 9.51 -9.48 -2.07
C ILE A 213 9.08 -10.56 -3.04
#